data_4e2a1a7905470f0db31b4b546f625962
#
_entry.id   4e2a1a7905470f0db31b4b546f625962
#
_cell.length_a   1.000
_cell.length_b   1.000
_cell.length_c   1.000
_cell.angle_alpha   90.00
_cell.angle_beta   90.00
_cell.angle_gamma   90.00
#
_symmetry.space_group_name_H-M   'P 1'
#
loop_
_entity.id
_entity.type
_entity.pdbx_description
1 polymer ?
#
loop_
_entity_poly.entity_id
_entity_poly.type
_entity_poly.pdbx_seq_one_letter_code
_entity_poly.pdbx_strand_id
1 'polypeptide(L)'
;MIAGLPPDLTARHPVPEDHPRVLAVLDKWWANLKGDDGARERALLLPRLYFQHFTTTSFVVEDGKGELAAFLVGFLSQTDPHAAYIHFVGVDPVRQGQGVGRALYRAFLDVATANGRHVVRSVTSPENTGSQAFHQRLGFSASEVIHDYDGPGLARVAFSATTTAARVRGARQLRVLDGALVLEQHADADVPGGDWVALVRAPDGLTAILPAPDSGSKERWIALYDADPDHGLDEPGLLVAALAPLARAGVPVFVASTYLADLVLVPEERVQTALAALQSSGFGISP
;
A
#
# COMPACT_ATOMS: atom_id res chain seq x y z
N MET A 1 10.83 6.15 -16.68
CA MET A 1 10.80 7.29 -15.71
C MET A 1 9.97 6.86 -14.53
N ILE A 2 10.36 7.22 -13.30
CA ILE A 2 9.55 6.94 -12.08
C ILE A 2 8.53 8.07 -11.95
N ALA A 3 7.24 7.72 -11.89
CA ALA A 3 6.18 8.69 -11.71
C ALA A 3 6.23 9.36 -10.31
N GLY A 4 5.92 10.64 -10.24
CA GLY A 4 5.86 11.38 -8.98
C GLY A 4 7.21 11.86 -8.41
N LEU A 5 8.30 11.75 -9.17
CA LEU A 5 9.54 12.44 -8.84
C LEU A 5 9.44 13.94 -9.16
N PRO A 6 10.08 14.81 -8.36
CA PRO A 6 10.30 16.21 -8.74
C PRO A 6 10.91 16.34 -10.15
N PRO A 7 10.54 17.37 -10.93
CA PRO A 7 10.92 17.48 -12.34
C PRO A 7 12.43 17.71 -12.57
N ASP A 8 13.16 18.13 -11.55
CA ASP A 8 14.61 18.32 -11.56
C ASP A 8 15.39 17.04 -11.22
N LEU A 9 14.68 15.93 -10.93
CA LEU A 9 15.27 14.65 -10.56
C LEU A 9 15.00 13.57 -11.62
N THR A 10 16.01 12.75 -11.85
CA THR A 10 15.94 11.57 -12.74
C THR A 10 16.30 10.30 -11.99
N ALA A 11 15.56 9.22 -12.29
CA ALA A 11 15.84 7.90 -11.70
C ALA A 11 16.33 6.95 -12.78
N ARG A 12 17.29 6.11 -12.41
CA ARG A 12 17.79 5.00 -13.21
C ARG A 12 18.12 3.78 -12.33
N HIS A 13 18.36 2.65 -12.95
CA HIS A 13 18.95 1.51 -12.28
C HIS A 13 20.42 1.80 -11.93
N PRO A 14 20.90 1.30 -10.77
CA PRO A 14 22.29 1.48 -10.37
C PRO A 14 23.23 0.66 -11.24
N VAL A 15 24.48 1.12 -11.31
CA VAL A 15 25.62 0.39 -11.87
C VAL A 15 26.67 0.18 -10.76
N PRO A 16 27.65 -0.75 -10.93
CA PRO A 16 28.65 -1.03 -9.89
C PRO A 16 29.43 0.19 -9.39
N GLU A 17 29.56 1.22 -10.22
CA GLU A 17 30.25 2.48 -9.95
C GLU A 17 29.47 3.38 -8.99
N ASP A 18 28.17 3.13 -8.82
CA ASP A 18 27.34 3.88 -7.85
C ASP A 18 27.61 3.45 -6.41
N HIS A 19 28.16 2.26 -6.17
CA HIS A 19 28.41 1.78 -4.82
C HIS A 19 29.25 2.75 -3.97
N PRO A 20 30.47 3.20 -4.39
CA PRO A 20 31.23 4.16 -3.59
C PRO A 20 30.53 5.52 -3.45
N ARG A 21 29.75 5.94 -4.45
CA ARG A 21 28.95 7.18 -4.39
C ARG A 21 27.87 7.09 -3.32
N VAL A 22 27.16 5.96 -3.27
CA VAL A 22 26.12 5.72 -2.26
C VAL A 22 26.73 5.66 -0.87
N LEU A 23 27.87 4.97 -0.67
CA LEU A 23 28.54 4.97 0.63
C LEU A 23 28.93 6.39 1.08
N ALA A 24 29.47 7.20 0.18
CA ALA A 24 29.85 8.59 0.50
C ALA A 24 28.64 9.47 0.90
N VAL A 25 27.48 9.31 0.24
CA VAL A 25 26.28 10.06 0.66
C VAL A 25 25.67 9.52 1.95
N LEU A 26 25.78 8.22 2.24
CA LEU A 26 25.35 7.65 3.52
C LEU A 26 26.06 8.31 4.70
N ASP A 27 27.37 8.46 4.60
CA ASP A 27 28.17 9.10 5.64
C ASP A 27 27.80 10.57 5.80
N LYS A 28 27.51 11.27 4.70
CA LYS A 28 27.08 12.66 4.71
C LYS A 28 25.65 12.83 5.26
N TRP A 29 24.70 12.02 4.80
CA TRP A 29 23.27 12.17 5.16
C TRP A 29 22.97 11.71 6.59
N TRP A 30 23.76 10.80 7.13
CA TRP A 30 23.60 10.25 8.47
C TRP A 30 24.83 10.45 9.37
N ALA A 31 25.60 11.52 9.12
CA ALA A 31 26.81 11.85 9.89
C ALA A 31 26.59 11.90 11.41
N ASN A 32 25.35 12.23 11.85
CA ASN A 32 24.99 12.31 13.26
C ASN A 32 24.65 10.96 13.90
N LEU A 33 24.63 9.87 13.13
CA LEU A 33 24.27 8.55 13.62
C LEU A 33 25.54 7.70 13.84
N LYS A 34 25.95 7.54 15.11
CA LYS A 34 27.01 6.64 15.57
C LYS A 34 28.46 6.92 15.05
N GLY A 35 28.74 8.08 14.47
CA GLY A 35 30.10 8.44 14.03
C GLY A 35 30.73 7.41 13.06
N ASP A 36 32.06 7.18 13.17
CA ASP A 36 32.82 6.27 12.29
C ASP A 36 32.39 4.81 12.40
N ASP A 37 31.93 4.34 13.56
CA ASP A 37 31.42 2.99 13.74
C ASP A 37 30.09 2.79 12.97
N GLY A 38 29.24 3.81 12.96
CA GLY A 38 28.00 3.79 12.17
C GLY A 38 28.28 3.78 10.66
N ALA A 39 29.32 4.47 10.19
CA ALA A 39 29.72 4.44 8.78
C ALA A 39 30.15 3.02 8.36
N ARG A 40 30.94 2.34 9.19
CA ARG A 40 31.34 0.94 8.95
C ARG A 40 30.16 -0.02 8.96
N GLU A 41 29.25 0.09 9.94
CA GLU A 41 28.03 -0.72 9.97
C GLU A 41 27.21 -0.55 8.69
N ARG A 42 26.98 0.69 8.23
CA ARG A 42 26.23 0.97 7.00
C ARG A 42 26.91 0.38 5.76
N ALA A 43 28.24 0.49 5.67
CA ALA A 43 29.00 -0.09 4.57
C ALA A 43 28.91 -1.63 4.55
N LEU A 44 28.90 -2.28 5.72
CA LEU A 44 28.71 -3.74 5.82
C LEU A 44 27.29 -4.18 5.42
N LEU A 45 26.28 -3.36 5.70
CA LEU A 45 24.91 -3.64 5.31
C LEU A 45 24.67 -3.44 3.80
N LEU A 46 25.57 -2.74 3.09
CA LEU A 46 25.38 -2.41 1.68
C LEU A 46 26.60 -2.81 0.84
N PRO A 47 26.94 -4.12 0.77
CA PRO A 47 28.07 -4.58 -0.01
C PRO A 47 27.85 -4.35 -1.52
N ARG A 48 28.96 -4.22 -2.26
CA ARG A 48 28.98 -3.94 -3.70
C ARG A 48 28.12 -4.90 -4.54
N LEU A 49 27.92 -6.13 -4.05
CA LEU A 49 27.11 -7.14 -4.74
C LEU A 49 25.68 -6.66 -5.07
N TYR A 50 25.09 -5.77 -4.27
CA TYR A 50 23.77 -5.21 -4.57
C TYR A 50 23.78 -4.35 -5.83
N PHE A 51 24.88 -3.69 -6.13
CA PHE A 51 25.09 -2.87 -7.32
C PHE A 51 25.59 -3.67 -8.53
N GLN A 52 25.73 -4.99 -8.38
CA GLN A 52 26.13 -5.89 -9.46
C GLN A 52 25.03 -6.89 -9.83
N HIS A 53 24.24 -7.36 -8.85
CA HIS A 53 23.33 -8.49 -9.03
C HIS A 53 21.87 -8.17 -8.71
N PHE A 54 21.56 -6.99 -8.13
CA PHE A 54 20.20 -6.59 -7.78
C PHE A 54 19.79 -5.25 -8.44
N THR A 55 20.41 -4.93 -9.57
CA THR A 55 20.27 -3.62 -10.22
C THR A 55 18.88 -3.41 -10.80
N THR A 56 18.26 -4.44 -11.37
CA THR A 56 16.92 -4.34 -12.01
C THR A 56 15.79 -4.08 -11.03
N THR A 57 16.02 -4.31 -9.75
CA THR A 57 15.05 -4.07 -8.66
C THR A 57 15.45 -2.90 -7.76
N SER A 58 16.55 -2.23 -8.10
CA SER A 58 17.11 -1.12 -7.33
C SER A 58 17.13 0.17 -8.15
N PHE A 59 17.18 1.31 -7.49
CA PHE A 59 17.14 2.62 -8.13
C PHE A 59 18.13 3.59 -7.49
N VAL A 60 18.71 4.45 -8.31
CA VAL A 60 19.38 5.68 -7.90
C VAL A 60 18.66 6.87 -8.52
N VAL A 61 18.58 7.96 -7.78
CA VAL A 61 17.97 9.22 -8.21
C VAL A 61 19.03 10.30 -8.17
N GLU A 62 19.16 11.02 -9.26
CA GLU A 62 20.17 12.06 -9.47
C GLU A 62 19.50 13.39 -9.84
N ASP A 63 20.12 14.48 -9.44
CA ASP A 63 19.76 15.82 -9.91
C ASP A 63 20.34 16.13 -11.28
N GLY A 64 20.04 17.32 -11.82
CA GLY A 64 20.53 17.78 -13.13
C GLY A 64 22.07 17.96 -13.22
N LYS A 65 22.79 17.84 -12.09
CA LYS A 65 24.26 17.87 -12.03
C LYS A 65 24.86 16.47 -11.91
N GLY A 66 24.01 15.45 -11.80
CA GLY A 66 24.43 14.07 -11.57
C GLY A 66 24.74 13.75 -10.10
N GLU A 67 24.38 14.62 -9.17
CA GLU A 67 24.54 14.34 -7.73
C GLU A 67 23.41 13.44 -7.23
N LEU A 68 23.74 12.51 -6.34
CA LEU A 68 22.75 11.61 -5.75
C LEU A 68 21.79 12.36 -4.85
N ALA A 69 20.50 12.26 -5.14
CA ALA A 69 19.40 12.79 -4.34
C ALA A 69 18.68 11.70 -3.52
N ALA A 70 18.67 10.46 -4.00
CA ALA A 70 18.09 9.32 -3.28
C ALA A 70 18.58 7.99 -3.90
N PHE A 71 18.34 6.91 -3.17
CA PHE A 71 18.51 5.55 -3.69
C PHE A 71 17.59 4.57 -2.97
N LEU A 72 17.27 3.46 -3.63
CA LEU A 72 16.59 2.31 -3.05
C LEU A 72 17.29 1.05 -3.53
N VAL A 73 17.68 0.19 -2.60
CA VAL A 73 18.19 -1.16 -2.87
C VAL A 73 17.14 -2.16 -2.41
N GLY A 74 16.70 -3.00 -3.34
CA GLY A 74 15.72 -4.03 -3.07
C GLY A 74 15.88 -5.23 -3.99
N PHE A 75 15.20 -6.33 -3.66
CA PHE A 75 15.28 -7.57 -4.41
C PHE A 75 14.00 -8.40 -4.32
N LEU A 76 13.83 -9.33 -5.25
CA LEU A 76 12.81 -10.36 -5.18
C LEU A 76 13.34 -11.51 -4.34
N SER A 77 12.54 -11.99 -3.38
CA SER A 77 12.95 -13.13 -2.54
C SER A 77 13.12 -14.38 -3.41
N GLN A 78 14.24 -15.08 -3.21
CA GLN A 78 14.48 -16.39 -3.83
C GLN A 78 13.78 -17.52 -3.08
N THR A 79 13.56 -17.34 -1.78
CA THR A 79 12.97 -18.36 -0.90
C THR A 79 11.44 -18.26 -0.85
N ASP A 80 10.90 -17.04 -0.84
CA ASP A 80 9.45 -16.80 -0.84
C ASP A 80 9.03 -16.24 -2.21
N PRO A 81 8.40 -17.06 -3.08
CA PRO A 81 8.02 -16.64 -4.42
C PRO A 81 6.94 -15.55 -4.45
N HIS A 82 6.33 -15.23 -3.32
CA HIS A 82 5.32 -14.18 -3.19
C HIS A 82 5.86 -12.88 -2.63
N ALA A 83 7.12 -12.85 -2.18
CA ALA A 83 7.69 -11.70 -1.50
C ALA A 83 8.77 -10.97 -2.31
N ALA A 84 8.84 -9.65 -2.12
CA ALA A 84 9.98 -8.81 -2.44
C ALA A 84 10.45 -8.09 -1.16
N TYR A 85 11.67 -7.62 -1.14
CA TYR A 85 12.30 -7.03 0.04
C TYR A 85 13.00 -5.72 -0.30
N ILE A 86 12.65 -4.65 0.44
CA ILE A 86 13.38 -3.40 0.42
C ILE A 86 14.46 -3.47 1.49
N HIS A 87 15.70 -3.52 1.05
CA HIS A 87 16.85 -3.69 1.93
C HIS A 87 17.38 -2.38 2.49
N PHE A 88 17.52 -1.37 1.63
CA PHE A 88 18.08 -0.10 2.04
C PHE A 88 17.51 1.06 1.22
N VAL A 89 17.15 2.18 1.89
CA VAL A 89 16.65 3.38 1.24
C VAL A 89 17.29 4.60 1.88
N GLY A 90 17.76 5.52 1.05
CA GLY A 90 18.24 6.81 1.48
C GLY A 90 17.65 7.93 0.63
N VAL A 91 17.30 9.05 1.29
CA VAL A 91 16.88 10.28 0.64
C VAL A 91 17.69 11.42 1.26
N ASP A 92 18.30 12.24 0.41
CA ASP A 92 19.03 13.44 0.85
C ASP A 92 18.15 14.26 1.81
N PRO A 93 18.64 14.62 3.02
CA PRO A 93 17.88 15.43 3.97
C PRO A 93 17.26 16.70 3.37
N VAL A 94 17.92 17.35 2.40
CA VAL A 94 17.38 18.55 1.74
C VAL A 94 16.24 18.24 0.75
N ARG A 95 16.07 16.99 0.38
CA ARG A 95 15.01 16.48 -0.53
C ARG A 95 13.88 15.78 0.22
N GLN A 96 13.98 15.62 1.53
CA GLN A 96 12.93 15.03 2.34
C GLN A 96 11.66 15.90 2.30
N GLY A 97 10.49 15.27 2.41
CA GLY A 97 9.20 15.95 2.31
C GLY A 97 8.72 16.25 0.87
N GLN A 98 9.58 16.09 -0.15
CA GLN A 98 9.28 16.37 -1.56
C GLN A 98 8.69 15.16 -2.33
N GLY A 99 8.31 14.07 -1.65
CA GLY A 99 7.71 12.88 -2.27
C GLY A 99 8.69 11.88 -2.86
N VAL A 100 10.02 12.14 -2.88
CA VAL A 100 11.04 11.29 -3.50
C VAL A 100 11.01 9.85 -2.96
N GLY A 101 10.97 9.69 -1.64
CA GLY A 101 10.89 8.36 -1.02
C GLY A 101 9.61 7.61 -1.41
N ARG A 102 8.47 8.30 -1.48
CA ARG A 102 7.20 7.72 -1.94
C ARG A 102 7.30 7.23 -3.39
N ALA A 103 7.90 8.03 -4.26
CA ALA A 103 8.08 7.68 -5.67
C ALA A 103 8.96 6.42 -5.83
N LEU A 104 10.05 6.31 -5.06
CA LEU A 104 10.91 5.12 -5.05
C LEU A 104 10.17 3.86 -4.57
N TYR A 105 9.38 3.98 -3.49
CA TYR A 105 8.59 2.85 -2.99
C TYR A 105 7.54 2.40 -3.98
N ARG A 106 6.84 3.34 -4.64
CA ARG A 106 5.89 3.01 -5.71
C ARG A 106 6.57 2.27 -6.85
N ALA A 107 7.71 2.77 -7.34
CA ALA A 107 8.46 2.11 -8.40
C ALA A 107 8.88 0.68 -8.01
N PHE A 108 9.33 0.47 -6.77
CA PHE A 108 9.67 -0.87 -6.29
C PHE A 108 8.44 -1.79 -6.20
N LEU A 109 7.31 -1.27 -5.73
CA LEU A 109 6.05 -2.01 -5.70
C LEU A 109 5.59 -2.41 -7.10
N ASP A 110 5.78 -1.53 -8.09
CA ASP A 110 5.48 -1.83 -9.50
C ASP A 110 6.37 -2.96 -10.04
N VAL A 111 7.67 -2.91 -9.75
CA VAL A 111 8.61 -4.00 -10.09
C VAL A 111 8.20 -5.30 -9.40
N ALA A 112 7.89 -5.27 -8.10
CA ALA A 112 7.45 -6.44 -7.36
C ALA A 112 6.17 -7.05 -7.97
N THR A 113 5.18 -6.22 -8.25
CA THR A 113 3.90 -6.64 -8.88
C THR A 113 4.13 -7.24 -10.28
N ALA A 114 4.92 -6.58 -11.12
CA ALA A 114 5.23 -7.06 -12.47
C ALA A 114 5.95 -8.41 -12.47
N ASN A 115 6.62 -8.76 -11.36
CA ASN A 115 7.26 -10.06 -11.15
C ASN A 115 6.44 -11.02 -10.29
N GLY A 116 5.12 -10.81 -10.16
CA GLY A 116 4.20 -11.71 -9.45
C GLY A 116 4.40 -11.74 -7.94
N ARG A 117 5.04 -10.71 -7.35
CA ARG A 117 5.23 -10.61 -5.90
C ARG A 117 4.05 -9.85 -5.29
N HIS A 118 3.44 -10.43 -4.27
CA HIS A 118 2.24 -9.88 -3.64
C HIS A 118 2.51 -9.22 -2.30
N VAL A 119 3.71 -9.41 -1.74
CA VAL A 119 4.12 -8.86 -0.44
C VAL A 119 5.47 -8.17 -0.58
N VAL A 120 5.59 -6.97 -0.03
CA VAL A 120 6.87 -6.27 0.15
C VAL A 120 7.18 -6.20 1.62
N ARG A 121 8.41 -6.57 1.99
CA ARG A 121 8.91 -6.55 3.36
C ARG A 121 10.11 -5.64 3.49
N SER A 122 10.33 -5.14 4.69
CA SER A 122 11.54 -4.39 5.11
C SER A 122 11.69 -4.46 6.62
N VAL A 123 12.83 -4.02 7.14
CA VAL A 123 13.07 -3.88 8.58
C VAL A 123 13.72 -2.54 8.88
N THR A 124 13.57 -2.08 10.12
CA THR A 124 14.34 -0.94 10.66
C THR A 124 14.66 -1.16 12.13
N SER A 125 15.56 -0.36 12.71
CA SER A 125 15.78 -0.40 14.15
C SER A 125 14.59 0.23 14.91
N PRO A 126 14.30 -0.21 16.15
CA PRO A 126 13.22 0.37 16.96
C PRO A 126 13.37 1.87 17.21
N GLU A 127 14.60 2.38 17.24
CA GLU A 127 14.90 3.79 17.48
C GLU A 127 14.62 4.67 16.24
N ASN A 128 14.52 4.08 15.05
CA ASN A 128 14.26 4.83 13.82
C ASN A 128 12.77 5.12 13.64
N THR A 129 12.24 5.98 14.52
CA THR A 129 10.80 6.37 14.54
C THR A 129 10.39 7.07 13.25
N GLY A 130 11.30 7.80 12.60
CA GLY A 130 11.06 8.45 11.31
C GLY A 130 10.76 7.43 10.19
N SER A 131 11.55 6.35 10.12
CA SER A 131 11.31 5.25 9.19
C SER A 131 10.00 4.54 9.49
N GLN A 132 9.68 4.29 10.76
CA GLN A 132 8.43 3.64 11.15
C GLN A 132 7.22 4.47 10.72
N ALA A 133 7.21 5.78 11.02
CA ALA A 133 6.14 6.68 10.60
C ALA A 133 6.03 6.78 9.06
N PHE A 134 7.15 6.72 8.34
CA PHE A 134 7.15 6.71 6.88
C PHE A 134 6.51 5.45 6.31
N HIS A 135 6.90 4.27 6.80
CA HIS A 135 6.32 3.00 6.35
C HIS A 135 4.82 2.92 6.65
N GLN A 136 4.39 3.35 7.83
CA GLN A 136 2.97 3.39 8.18
C GLN A 136 2.16 4.28 7.24
N ARG A 137 2.68 5.49 6.91
CA ARG A 137 2.03 6.37 5.91
C ARG A 137 1.95 5.77 4.52
N LEU A 138 2.88 4.89 4.15
CA LEU A 138 2.84 4.14 2.89
C LEU A 138 1.99 2.87 2.94
N GLY A 139 1.41 2.57 4.11
CA GLY A 139 0.53 1.45 4.24
C GLY A 139 1.16 0.14 4.65
N PHE A 140 2.38 0.17 5.14
CA PHE A 140 2.99 -1.00 5.74
C PHE A 140 2.45 -1.23 7.16
N SER A 141 2.11 -2.46 7.49
CA SER A 141 1.92 -2.89 8.87
C SER A 141 3.29 -3.09 9.53
N ALA A 142 3.42 -2.69 10.78
CA ALA A 142 4.60 -2.91 11.60
C ALA A 142 4.38 -4.08 12.56
N SER A 143 5.43 -4.86 12.81
CA SER A 143 5.43 -5.87 13.88
C SER A 143 5.66 -5.21 15.25
N GLU A 144 5.47 -5.98 16.33
CA GLU A 144 6.13 -5.72 17.60
C GLU A 144 7.66 -5.74 17.42
N VAL A 145 8.38 -5.21 18.40
CA VAL A 145 9.85 -5.27 18.40
C VAL A 145 10.29 -6.72 18.48
N ILE A 146 11.08 -7.14 17.49
CA ILE A 146 11.69 -8.47 17.44
C ILE A 146 13.09 -8.35 18.05
N HIS A 147 13.24 -8.84 19.26
CA HIS A 147 14.52 -8.84 19.96
C HIS A 147 15.52 -9.78 19.29
N ASP A 148 16.78 -9.40 19.32
CA ASP A 148 17.90 -10.21 18.81
C ASP A 148 17.75 -10.67 17.35
N TYR A 149 17.02 -9.90 16.53
CA TYR A 149 16.72 -10.25 15.12
C TYR A 149 17.98 -10.48 14.28
N ASP A 150 18.97 -9.60 14.41
CA ASP A 150 20.28 -9.70 13.71
C ASP A 150 21.39 -10.20 14.63
N GLY A 151 21.05 -10.68 15.81
CA GLY A 151 21.98 -11.16 16.84
C GLY A 151 21.76 -10.46 18.19
N PRO A 152 22.49 -10.84 19.24
CA PRO A 152 22.29 -10.34 20.59
C PRO A 152 22.30 -8.81 20.66
N GLY A 153 21.21 -8.22 21.19
CA GLY A 153 21.04 -6.78 21.33
C GLY A 153 20.65 -6.03 20.04
N LEU A 154 20.52 -6.71 18.89
CA LEU A 154 20.20 -6.11 17.60
C LEU A 154 18.72 -6.33 17.25
N ALA A 155 17.84 -5.58 17.92
CA ALA A 155 16.41 -5.64 17.70
C ALA A 155 15.99 -4.97 16.39
N ARG A 156 14.86 -5.41 15.81
CA ARG A 156 14.24 -4.84 14.62
C ARG A 156 12.72 -4.71 14.78
N VAL A 157 12.16 -3.79 14.00
CA VAL A 157 10.73 -3.73 13.66
C VAL A 157 10.61 -4.15 12.20
N ALA A 158 9.82 -5.18 11.93
CA ALA A 158 9.58 -5.66 10.58
C ALA A 158 8.31 -5.01 10.00
N PHE A 159 8.38 -4.67 8.72
CA PHE A 159 7.27 -4.11 7.96
C PHE A 159 6.83 -5.06 6.87
N SER A 160 5.54 -5.07 6.61
CA SER A 160 4.94 -5.83 5.52
C SER A 160 3.79 -5.04 4.90
N ALA A 161 3.74 -5.01 3.56
CA ALA A 161 2.59 -4.52 2.82
C ALA A 161 2.29 -5.44 1.66
N THR A 162 1.01 -5.63 1.32
CA THR A 162 0.65 -6.23 0.04
C THR A 162 0.92 -5.20 -1.07
N THR A 163 1.39 -5.65 -2.22
CA THR A 163 1.69 -4.77 -3.36
C THR A 163 0.46 -3.95 -3.76
N THR A 164 -0.70 -4.55 -3.73
CA THR A 164 -2.00 -3.91 -3.99
C THR A 164 -2.37 -2.89 -2.91
N ALA A 165 -2.27 -3.26 -1.62
CA ALA A 165 -2.63 -2.36 -0.52
C ALA A 165 -1.73 -1.13 -0.43
N ALA A 166 -0.42 -1.28 -0.71
CA ALA A 166 0.52 -0.16 -0.69
C ALA A 166 0.36 0.79 -1.89
N ARG A 167 -0.13 0.30 -3.04
CA ARG A 167 -0.46 1.14 -4.20
C ARG A 167 -1.70 1.99 -3.95
N VAL A 168 -2.67 1.44 -3.26
CA VAL A 168 -3.99 2.03 -3.04
C VAL A 168 -3.99 3.07 -1.89
N ARG A 169 -3.02 3.05 -0.97
CA ARG A 169 -2.97 3.95 0.19
C ARG A 169 -2.53 5.40 -0.07
N GLY A 170 -2.70 5.91 -1.25
CA GLY A 170 -2.66 7.34 -1.56
C GLY A 170 -4.02 8.01 -1.34
N ALA A 171 -4.66 7.88 -0.15
CA ALA A 171 -5.87 8.62 0.24
C ALA A 171 -7.20 8.18 -0.42
N ARG A 172 -7.49 6.88 -0.51
CA ARG A 172 -8.86 6.49 -0.88
C ARG A 172 -9.85 6.92 0.20
N GLN A 173 -10.88 7.62 -0.23
CA GLN A 173 -11.99 8.02 0.60
C GLN A 173 -13.18 7.09 0.33
N LEU A 174 -13.67 6.42 1.37
CA LEU A 174 -14.94 5.71 1.31
C LEU A 174 -16.03 6.61 1.90
N ARG A 175 -17.09 6.83 1.15
CA ARG A 175 -18.27 7.53 1.65
C ARG A 175 -19.29 6.52 2.14
N VAL A 176 -19.75 6.70 3.36
CA VAL A 176 -20.92 5.97 3.87
C VAL A 176 -22.16 6.58 3.24
N LEU A 177 -22.91 5.79 2.49
CA LEU A 177 -24.15 6.28 1.90
C LEU A 177 -25.25 6.34 2.97
N ASP A 178 -26.10 7.37 2.86
CA ASP A 178 -27.22 7.56 3.75
C ASP A 178 -28.30 6.47 3.56
N GLY A 179 -28.88 6.04 4.67
CA GLY A 179 -29.93 5.04 4.70
C GLY A 179 -29.42 3.60 4.62
N ALA A 180 -30.21 2.70 5.16
CA ALA A 180 -29.96 1.27 5.04
C ALA A 180 -30.57 0.71 3.76
N LEU A 181 -30.01 -0.39 3.28
CA LEU A 181 -30.41 -1.10 2.08
C LEU A 181 -30.85 -2.53 2.41
N VAL A 182 -31.65 -3.11 1.53
CA VAL A 182 -32.01 -4.54 1.56
C VAL A 182 -31.67 -5.18 0.22
N LEU A 183 -31.36 -6.48 0.27
CA LEU A 183 -31.10 -7.30 -0.91
C LEU A 183 -32.35 -8.16 -1.17
N GLU A 184 -32.83 -8.12 -2.40
CA GLU A 184 -33.98 -8.93 -2.84
C GLU A 184 -33.59 -9.74 -4.07
N GLN A 185 -34.00 -11.02 -4.09
CA GLN A 185 -33.87 -11.86 -5.26
C GLN A 185 -35.23 -12.06 -5.90
N HIS A 186 -35.31 -11.82 -7.20
CA HIS A 186 -36.50 -12.03 -8.03
C HIS A 186 -36.19 -13.14 -9.04
N ALA A 187 -36.98 -14.22 -9.00
CA ALA A 187 -36.79 -15.35 -9.91
C ALA A 187 -37.16 -14.98 -11.36
N ASP A 188 -38.14 -14.08 -11.53
CA ASP A 188 -38.60 -13.60 -12.81
C ASP A 188 -37.86 -12.32 -13.22
N ALA A 189 -37.81 -12.08 -14.53
CA ALA A 189 -37.05 -10.98 -15.12
C ALA A 189 -37.72 -9.58 -14.92
N ASP A 190 -38.73 -9.48 -14.11
CA ASP A 190 -39.45 -8.23 -13.89
C ASP A 190 -38.63 -7.32 -12.96
N VAL A 191 -38.32 -6.15 -13.50
CA VAL A 191 -37.60 -5.11 -12.72
C VAL A 191 -38.56 -4.61 -11.64
N PRO A 192 -38.18 -4.63 -10.36
CA PRO A 192 -39.00 -4.10 -9.29
C PRO A 192 -39.31 -2.62 -9.53
N GLY A 193 -40.58 -2.22 -9.29
CA GLY A 193 -40.98 -0.83 -9.36
C GLY A 193 -40.42 -0.03 -8.16
N GLY A 194 -40.25 1.28 -8.35
CA GLY A 194 -39.74 2.18 -7.30
C GLY A 194 -38.25 2.50 -7.42
N ASP A 195 -37.69 3.08 -6.36
CA ASP A 195 -36.29 3.46 -6.30
C ASP A 195 -35.42 2.23 -5.98
N TRP A 196 -34.42 1.95 -6.83
CA TRP A 196 -33.41 0.94 -6.61
C TRP A 196 -32.02 1.56 -6.76
N VAL A 197 -31.07 1.04 -6.00
CA VAL A 197 -29.66 1.47 -6.03
C VAL A 197 -28.90 0.74 -7.12
N ALA A 198 -29.13 -0.58 -7.24
CA ALA A 198 -28.54 -1.39 -8.30
C ALA A 198 -29.42 -2.61 -8.62
N LEU A 199 -29.32 -3.07 -9.88
CA LEU A 199 -29.94 -4.27 -10.38
C LEU A 199 -28.86 -5.14 -11.03
N VAL A 200 -28.76 -6.38 -10.62
CA VAL A 200 -27.81 -7.35 -11.19
C VAL A 200 -28.58 -8.53 -11.74
N ARG A 201 -28.52 -8.71 -13.06
CA ARG A 201 -29.08 -9.90 -13.72
C ARG A 201 -28.05 -10.99 -13.84
N ALA A 202 -28.38 -12.18 -13.35
CA ALA A 202 -27.56 -13.37 -13.40
C ALA A 202 -28.38 -14.58 -13.86
N PRO A 203 -27.77 -15.73 -14.13
CA PRO A 203 -28.49 -16.94 -14.53
C PRO A 203 -29.52 -17.44 -13.50
N ASP A 204 -29.36 -17.10 -12.24
CA ASP A 204 -30.23 -17.44 -11.11
C ASP A 204 -31.33 -16.41 -10.84
N GLY A 205 -31.47 -15.38 -11.68
CA GLY A 205 -32.50 -14.36 -11.59
C GLY A 205 -31.97 -12.94 -11.54
N LEU A 206 -32.77 -12.05 -10.95
CA LEU A 206 -32.47 -10.64 -10.77
C LEU A 206 -32.27 -10.35 -9.28
N THR A 207 -31.09 -9.84 -8.92
CA THR A 207 -30.85 -9.27 -7.58
C THR A 207 -31.06 -7.77 -7.61
N ALA A 208 -31.92 -7.27 -6.70
CA ALA A 208 -32.17 -5.86 -6.53
C ALA A 208 -31.59 -5.38 -5.18
N ILE A 209 -30.92 -4.24 -5.21
CA ILE A 209 -30.48 -3.47 -4.03
C ILE A 209 -31.43 -2.31 -3.88
N LEU A 210 -32.23 -2.30 -2.81
CA LEU A 210 -33.32 -1.36 -2.59
C LEU A 210 -33.13 -0.60 -1.29
N PRO A 211 -33.65 0.65 -1.15
CA PRO A 211 -33.76 1.30 0.13
C PRO A 211 -34.53 0.42 1.13
N ALA A 212 -34.00 0.29 2.35
CA ALA A 212 -34.66 -0.49 3.38
C ALA A 212 -35.95 0.20 3.82
N PRO A 213 -37.06 -0.54 3.98
CA PRO A 213 -38.26 0.02 4.58
C PRO A 213 -38.04 0.39 6.05
N ASP A 214 -38.76 1.36 6.56
CA ASP A 214 -38.65 1.84 7.95
C ASP A 214 -38.99 0.73 8.99
N SER A 215 -39.79 -0.25 8.58
CA SER A 215 -40.14 -1.41 9.42
C SER A 215 -40.07 -2.70 8.61
N GLY A 216 -39.43 -3.73 9.15
CA GLY A 216 -39.37 -5.04 8.53
C GLY A 216 -38.32 -5.94 9.19
N SER A 217 -38.38 -7.25 8.92
CA SER A 217 -37.47 -8.27 9.44
C SER A 217 -36.32 -8.64 8.50
N LYS A 218 -36.16 -7.90 7.39
CA LYS A 218 -35.08 -8.19 6.42
C LYS A 218 -33.74 -7.68 6.95
N GLU A 219 -32.70 -8.44 6.65
CA GLU A 219 -31.32 -8.06 6.94
C GLU A 219 -31.01 -6.72 6.26
N ARG A 220 -30.48 -5.78 7.03
CA ARG A 220 -30.20 -4.41 6.60
C ARG A 220 -28.70 -4.26 6.36
N TRP A 221 -28.36 -3.53 5.30
CA TRP A 221 -27.01 -3.31 4.84
C TRP A 221 -26.70 -1.83 4.74
N ILE A 222 -25.48 -1.45 5.05
CA ILE A 222 -24.94 -0.10 4.84
C ILE A 222 -23.97 -0.14 3.68
N ALA A 223 -24.12 0.78 2.75
CA ALA A 223 -23.24 0.88 1.59
C ALA A 223 -22.07 1.82 1.85
N LEU A 224 -20.89 1.32 1.52
CA LEU A 224 -19.63 2.06 1.46
C LEU A 224 -19.30 2.27 -0.01
N TYR A 225 -19.28 3.52 -0.44
CA TYR A 225 -19.06 3.93 -1.82
C TYR A 225 -17.64 4.46 -1.99
N ASP A 226 -16.92 3.90 -2.93
CA ASP A 226 -15.59 4.38 -3.29
C ASP A 226 -15.73 5.60 -4.22
N ALA A 227 -15.43 6.76 -3.68
CA ALA A 227 -15.66 8.04 -4.35
C ALA A 227 -14.42 8.58 -5.07
N ASP A 228 -13.38 7.77 -5.31
CA ASP A 228 -12.17 8.23 -5.99
C ASP A 228 -12.43 8.35 -7.51
N PRO A 229 -12.53 9.57 -8.06
CA PRO A 229 -12.82 9.77 -9.48
C PRO A 229 -11.63 9.52 -10.40
N ASP A 230 -10.43 9.32 -9.83
CA ASP A 230 -9.18 9.31 -10.60
C ASP A 230 -8.71 7.91 -11.01
N HIS A 231 -9.45 6.84 -10.66
CA HIS A 231 -9.08 5.49 -11.08
C HIS A 231 -9.79 5.04 -12.36
N GLY A 232 -9.05 4.40 -13.26
CA GLY A 232 -9.60 3.75 -14.45
C GLY A 232 -10.25 2.40 -14.13
N LEU A 233 -11.14 1.92 -15.01
CA LEU A 233 -11.78 0.59 -14.91
C LEU A 233 -10.79 -0.57 -14.96
N ASP A 234 -9.58 -0.33 -15.41
CA ASP A 234 -8.51 -1.29 -15.63
C ASP A 234 -7.47 -1.34 -14.51
N GLU A 235 -7.68 -0.60 -13.41
CA GLU A 235 -6.74 -0.62 -12.29
C GLU A 235 -6.96 -1.84 -11.39
N PRO A 236 -6.02 -2.83 -11.41
CA PRO A 236 -6.24 -4.08 -10.68
C PRO A 236 -6.06 -3.89 -9.18
N GLY A 237 -6.92 -4.56 -8.41
CA GLY A 237 -6.77 -4.71 -6.96
C GLY A 237 -7.39 -3.62 -6.11
N LEU A 238 -8.09 -2.66 -6.68
CA LEU A 238 -8.79 -1.61 -5.95
C LEU A 238 -9.82 -2.21 -4.98
N LEU A 239 -10.68 -3.07 -5.47
CA LEU A 239 -11.71 -3.74 -4.67
C LEU A 239 -11.09 -4.62 -3.58
N VAL A 240 -10.03 -5.38 -3.90
CA VAL A 240 -9.34 -6.24 -2.93
C VAL A 240 -8.78 -5.44 -1.74
N ALA A 241 -8.33 -4.22 -1.97
CA ALA A 241 -7.82 -3.38 -0.89
C ALA A 241 -8.89 -3.05 0.17
N ALA A 242 -10.15 -2.87 -0.24
CA ALA A 242 -11.28 -2.69 0.67
C ALA A 242 -11.76 -4.02 1.27
N LEU A 243 -11.83 -5.09 0.47
CA LEU A 243 -12.36 -6.38 0.93
C LEU A 243 -11.42 -7.12 1.88
N ALA A 244 -10.09 -7.03 1.70
CA ALA A 244 -9.15 -7.77 2.54
C ALA A 244 -9.20 -7.40 4.03
N PRO A 245 -9.27 -6.12 4.46
CA PRO A 245 -9.45 -5.78 5.86
C PRO A 245 -10.80 -6.22 6.42
N LEU A 246 -11.88 -6.14 5.62
CA LEU A 246 -13.21 -6.60 6.04
C LEU A 246 -13.24 -8.11 6.28
N ALA A 247 -12.64 -8.87 5.37
CA ALA A 247 -12.51 -10.32 5.50
C ALA A 247 -11.71 -10.72 6.75
N ARG A 248 -10.58 -10.03 7.03
CA ARG A 248 -9.80 -10.27 8.26
C ARG A 248 -10.58 -9.94 9.54
N ALA A 249 -11.47 -8.96 9.48
CA ALA A 249 -12.34 -8.59 10.59
C ALA A 249 -13.60 -9.48 10.70
N GLY A 250 -13.75 -10.49 9.84
CA GLY A 250 -14.90 -11.39 9.81
C GLY A 250 -16.20 -10.68 9.43
N VAL A 251 -16.13 -9.60 8.65
CA VAL A 251 -17.30 -8.84 8.18
C VAL A 251 -17.73 -9.41 6.83
N PRO A 252 -18.96 -9.95 6.71
CA PRO A 252 -19.51 -10.35 5.42
C PRO A 252 -19.73 -9.13 4.54
N VAL A 253 -19.60 -9.32 3.24
CA VAL A 253 -19.76 -8.24 2.25
C VAL A 253 -20.64 -8.69 1.09
N PHE A 254 -21.41 -7.76 0.54
CA PHE A 254 -22.01 -7.88 -0.79
C PHE A 254 -21.47 -6.73 -1.64
N VAL A 255 -21.10 -7.02 -2.90
CA VAL A 255 -20.46 -6.03 -3.77
C VAL A 255 -21.26 -5.84 -5.04
N ALA A 256 -21.49 -4.58 -5.40
CA ALA A 256 -22.03 -4.18 -6.70
C ALA A 256 -21.11 -3.09 -7.28
N SER A 257 -20.52 -3.35 -8.45
CA SER A 257 -19.70 -2.37 -9.14
C SER A 257 -20.54 -1.50 -10.06
N THR A 258 -20.24 -0.20 -10.08
CA THR A 258 -20.77 0.74 -11.04
C THR A 258 -19.73 1.01 -12.13
N TYR A 259 -20.05 1.87 -13.09
CA TYR A 259 -19.08 2.28 -14.12
C TYR A 259 -17.88 3.06 -13.55
N LEU A 260 -18.06 3.81 -12.47
CA LEU A 260 -17.04 4.70 -11.90
C LEU A 260 -16.54 4.26 -10.52
N ALA A 261 -17.22 3.32 -9.86
CA ALA A 261 -16.92 3.02 -8.46
C ALA A 261 -17.48 1.67 -8.01
N ASP A 262 -16.97 1.16 -6.89
CA ASP A 262 -17.51 -0.01 -6.23
C ASP A 262 -18.42 0.39 -5.06
N LEU A 263 -19.53 -0.34 -4.94
CA LEU A 263 -20.43 -0.31 -3.80
C LEU A 263 -20.13 -1.55 -2.94
N VAL A 264 -19.61 -1.34 -1.76
CA VAL A 264 -19.35 -2.42 -0.81
C VAL A 264 -20.37 -2.34 0.31
N LEU A 265 -21.30 -3.31 0.36
CA LEU A 265 -22.32 -3.37 1.39
C LEU A 265 -21.85 -4.26 2.53
N VAL A 266 -22.06 -3.78 3.75
CA VAL A 266 -21.78 -4.50 5.00
C VAL A 266 -23.05 -4.55 5.85
N PRO A 267 -23.29 -5.63 6.63
CA PRO A 267 -24.45 -5.68 7.52
C PRO A 267 -24.49 -4.48 8.47
N GLU A 268 -25.65 -3.87 8.67
CA GLU A 268 -25.83 -2.68 9.51
C GLU A 268 -25.30 -2.92 10.93
N GLU A 269 -25.49 -4.10 11.49
CA GLU A 269 -25.00 -4.48 12.81
C GLU A 269 -23.46 -4.61 12.88
N ARG A 270 -22.77 -4.74 11.75
CA ARG A 270 -21.32 -4.89 11.64
C ARG A 270 -20.62 -3.62 11.12
N VAL A 271 -21.37 -2.55 10.86
CA VAL A 271 -20.82 -1.33 10.23
C VAL A 271 -19.67 -0.72 11.04
N GLN A 272 -19.77 -0.64 12.36
CA GLN A 272 -18.70 -0.07 13.20
C GLN A 272 -17.41 -0.91 13.13
N THR A 273 -17.53 -2.24 13.12
CA THR A 273 -16.40 -3.15 12.92
C THR A 273 -15.78 -2.96 11.54
N ALA A 274 -16.60 -2.82 10.51
CA ALA A 274 -16.17 -2.59 9.14
C ALA A 274 -15.39 -1.27 9.01
N LEU A 275 -15.94 -0.17 9.53
CA LEU A 275 -15.30 1.15 9.47
C LEU A 275 -13.97 1.17 10.23
N ALA A 276 -13.90 0.57 11.42
CA ALA A 276 -12.66 0.46 12.20
C ALA A 276 -11.59 -0.34 11.44
N ALA A 277 -11.94 -1.45 10.80
CA ALA A 277 -11.02 -2.27 10.02
C ALA A 277 -10.48 -1.51 8.80
N LEU A 278 -11.33 -0.77 8.09
CA LEU A 278 -10.96 0.05 6.94
C LEU A 278 -10.07 1.22 7.34
N GLN A 279 -10.43 1.96 8.40
CA GLN A 279 -9.61 3.07 8.93
C GLN A 279 -8.23 2.58 9.39
N SER A 280 -8.17 1.47 10.12
CA SER A 280 -6.90 0.84 10.53
C SER A 280 -6.07 0.41 9.32
N SER A 281 -6.70 0.17 8.19
CA SER A 281 -6.08 -0.15 6.91
C SER A 281 -5.77 1.09 6.06
N GLY A 282 -6.01 2.31 6.55
CA GLY A 282 -5.61 3.58 5.94
C GLY A 282 -6.64 4.19 4.99
N PHE A 283 -7.89 3.71 5.00
CA PHE A 283 -8.97 4.40 4.32
C PHE A 283 -9.44 5.62 5.11
N GLY A 284 -9.64 6.74 4.43
CA GLY A 284 -10.45 7.84 4.93
C GLY A 284 -11.93 7.46 4.84
N ILE A 285 -12.70 7.80 5.86
CA ILE A 285 -14.15 7.58 5.85
C ILE A 285 -14.84 8.94 5.96
N SER A 286 -15.73 9.21 5.04
CA SER A 286 -16.60 10.38 5.08
C SER A 286 -18.09 9.96 5.19
N PRO A 287 -18.89 10.75 5.89
CA PRO A 287 -20.34 10.55 5.87
C PRO A 287 -20.95 10.80 4.50
#